data_402de2d48b948ccd4fc8e21c8fc12d32
#
_entry.id   402de2d48b948ccd4fc8e21c8fc12d32
#
_cell.length_a   1.000
_cell.length_b   1.000
_cell.length_c   1.000
_cell.angle_alpha   90.00
_cell.angle_beta   90.00
_cell.angle_gamma   90.00
#
_symmetry.space_group_name_H-M   'P 1'
#
loop_
_entity.id
_entity.type
_entity.pdbx_description
1 polymer ?
#
loop_
_entity_poly.entity_id
_entity_poly.type
_entity_poly.pdbx_seq_one_letter_code
_entity_poly.pdbx_strand_id
1 'polypeptide(L)'
;MKEKEYMRLESDSIGTMEVPEDAYYGVQALRAKENFPITGTKLHPVFIKNLAKIKRAAAITNRKAGRLKPEIANAIEASANEVICGMFDKDFIVDGIQGGAGTSANMNMNEVIANRAIEMFCGKKGDYTIVHPNDHVNMAQSTNDVIPTAGKLTVLDLLKPLDKSLSLLTDALYDKAAAFDHIVKIGRTQLEDAVPMRLGQTFHSYATMISRDRDRLTKVRTEMYPVNMGATAIGTAINTSPFYLDNIVPTLGKITGYPLTQADDLFDATENLDGFVRVSSCLKACAVNLSKMCNDLRILASGPKAGFGEITLPAMQNGSSIMPGKVNPVIPEVVSQVAFHIIGHDTTITMAAEAGQMELNAFEPVVFYNLFDSITTLTRAVDTLTANCILGITANEKRCRELLDASVGITTALCPYIGYKKAASLAKESLKTDIPVKTLVLKYGLLKESELDSILDPYAMTEARTRQTQAKAV
;
A
#
# COMPACT_ATOMS: atom_id res chain seq x y z
N MET A 1 -14.93 28.71 32.25
CA MET A 1 -13.77 28.77 33.16
C MET A 1 -12.75 27.82 32.53
N LYS A 2 -11.54 28.32 32.15
CA LYS A 2 -10.43 27.40 31.78
C LYS A 2 -10.06 26.69 33.07
N GLU A 3 -10.11 25.35 33.07
CA GLU A 3 -9.54 24.54 34.14
C GLU A 3 -8.08 24.95 34.32
N LYS A 4 -7.66 25.13 35.58
CA LYS A 4 -6.30 25.52 35.92
C LYS A 4 -5.45 24.27 35.64
N GLU A 5 -4.76 24.25 34.53
CA GLU A 5 -3.86 23.14 34.16
C GLU A 5 -2.68 23.16 35.17
N TYR A 6 -2.56 22.12 35.97
CA TYR A 6 -1.43 21.95 36.89
C TYR A 6 -0.21 21.50 36.11
N MET A 7 0.94 22.11 36.39
CA MET A 7 2.20 21.86 35.70
C MET A 7 3.22 21.27 36.67
N ARG A 8 4.03 20.33 36.16
CA ARG A 8 5.24 19.83 36.83
C ARG A 8 6.47 20.30 36.08
N LEU A 9 7.57 20.56 36.81
CA LEU A 9 8.86 20.92 36.23
C LEU A 9 9.64 19.65 35.90
N GLU A 10 10.08 19.51 34.65
CA GLU A 10 11.02 18.51 34.22
C GLU A 10 12.24 19.15 33.56
N SER A 11 13.39 18.49 33.62
CA SER A 11 14.63 18.99 33.04
C SER A 11 15.32 17.92 32.19
N ASP A 12 15.97 18.37 31.13
CA ASP A 12 16.92 17.61 30.34
C ASP A 12 18.26 18.34 30.28
N SER A 13 19.23 17.87 29.47
CA SER A 13 20.54 18.49 29.33
C SER A 13 20.52 19.91 28.75
N ILE A 14 19.39 20.36 28.16
CA ILE A 14 19.25 21.68 27.54
C ILE A 14 18.61 22.69 28.51
N GLY A 15 17.78 22.23 29.44
CA GLY A 15 17.13 23.07 30.43
C GLY A 15 15.82 22.53 30.96
N THR A 16 15.08 23.36 31.68
CA THR A 16 13.84 23.01 32.35
C THR A 16 12.63 23.51 31.57
N MET A 17 11.57 22.71 31.56
CA MET A 17 10.26 23.08 30.98
C MET A 17 9.11 22.70 31.91
N GLU A 18 7.99 23.39 31.79
CA GLU A 18 6.74 23.04 32.45
C GLU A 18 5.96 22.04 31.59
N VAL A 19 5.71 20.85 32.15
CA VAL A 19 4.95 19.76 31.52
C VAL A 19 3.61 19.62 32.24
N PRO A 20 2.47 19.43 31.57
CA PRO A 20 1.20 19.19 32.25
C PRO A 20 1.29 18.01 33.22
N GLU A 21 0.76 18.17 34.44
CA GLU A 21 0.91 17.18 35.52
C GLU A 21 0.26 15.83 35.18
N ASP A 22 -0.82 15.83 34.38
CA ASP A 22 -1.53 14.63 33.95
C ASP A 22 -0.89 13.93 32.74
N ALA A 23 -0.02 14.60 31.98
CA ALA A 23 0.62 14.05 30.79
C ALA A 23 1.60 12.92 31.13
N TYR A 24 1.64 11.88 30.25
CA TYR A 24 2.65 10.82 30.37
C TYR A 24 3.90 11.10 29.54
N TYR A 25 3.84 11.99 28.54
CA TYR A 25 5.05 12.50 27.90
C TYR A 25 5.83 13.40 28.86
N GLY A 26 7.11 13.60 28.58
CA GLY A 26 8.00 14.44 29.35
C GLY A 26 8.57 15.60 28.58
N VAL A 27 9.64 16.20 29.13
CA VAL A 27 10.29 17.41 28.62
C VAL A 27 10.83 17.26 27.21
N GLN A 28 11.39 16.09 26.84
CA GLN A 28 11.99 15.90 25.51
C GLN A 28 10.93 15.83 24.42
N ALA A 29 9.81 15.12 24.66
CA ALA A 29 8.69 15.09 23.72
C ALA A 29 8.02 16.46 23.58
N LEU A 30 7.87 17.22 24.70
CA LEU A 30 7.30 18.57 24.66
C LEU A 30 8.19 19.52 23.85
N ARG A 31 9.50 19.49 24.08
CA ARG A 31 10.47 20.28 23.31
C ARG A 31 10.43 19.94 21.81
N ALA A 32 10.31 18.67 21.47
CA ALA A 32 10.20 18.23 20.10
C ALA A 32 8.91 18.74 19.43
N LYS A 33 7.79 18.72 20.15
CA LYS A 33 6.51 19.27 19.67
C LYS A 33 6.61 20.77 19.37
N GLU A 34 7.32 21.51 20.21
CA GLU A 34 7.53 22.96 20.01
C GLU A 34 8.49 23.23 18.84
N ASN A 35 9.52 22.41 18.67
CA ASN A 35 10.52 22.59 17.61
C ASN A 35 10.02 22.17 16.22
N PHE A 36 9.12 21.21 16.14
CA PHE A 36 8.68 20.61 14.87
C PHE A 36 7.16 20.68 14.62
N PRO A 37 6.55 21.88 14.58
CA PRO A 37 5.14 22.04 14.17
C PRO A 37 5.03 22.00 12.63
N ILE A 38 5.31 20.86 12.00
CA ILE A 38 5.54 20.76 10.54
C ILE A 38 4.25 20.34 9.82
N THR A 39 3.72 19.15 10.13
CA THR A 39 2.55 18.60 9.42
C THR A 39 1.26 18.73 10.21
N GLY A 40 1.36 18.85 11.53
CA GLY A 40 0.23 18.74 12.46
C GLY A 40 -0.30 17.31 12.59
N THR A 41 0.35 16.33 11.96
CA THR A 41 -0.02 14.91 11.99
C THR A 41 0.87 14.16 12.95
N LYS A 42 0.25 13.41 13.86
CA LYS A 42 0.96 12.57 14.84
C LYS A 42 1.59 11.34 14.18
N LEU A 43 2.43 10.64 14.95
CA LEU A 43 2.98 9.34 14.57
C LEU A 43 1.86 8.35 14.23
N HIS A 44 2.11 7.47 13.25
CA HIS A 44 1.15 6.44 12.86
C HIS A 44 0.88 5.47 14.04
N PRO A 45 -0.39 5.14 14.37
CA PRO A 45 -0.71 4.32 15.56
C PRO A 45 -0.03 2.95 15.57
N VAL A 46 0.13 2.30 14.39
CA VAL A 46 0.83 1.01 14.29
C VAL A 46 2.33 1.17 14.59
N PHE A 47 2.94 2.30 14.24
CA PHE A 47 4.33 2.59 14.55
C PHE A 47 4.54 2.75 16.06
N ILE A 48 3.65 3.48 16.73
CA ILE A 48 3.64 3.60 18.20
C ILE A 48 3.59 2.21 18.86
N LYS A 49 2.69 1.34 18.41
CA LYS A 49 2.58 -0.03 18.94
C LYS A 49 3.86 -0.85 18.74
N ASN A 50 4.52 -0.69 17.60
CA ASN A 50 5.76 -1.42 17.31
C ASN A 50 6.95 -0.87 18.09
N LEU A 51 7.04 0.43 18.33
CA LEU A 51 8.00 1.01 19.28
C LEU A 51 7.81 0.39 20.68
N ALA A 52 6.57 0.29 21.17
CA ALA A 52 6.28 -0.30 22.47
C ALA A 52 6.63 -1.81 22.53
N LYS A 53 6.40 -2.58 21.45
CA LYS A 53 6.86 -3.99 21.37
C LYS A 53 8.37 -4.12 21.50
N ILE A 54 9.15 -3.19 20.91
CA ILE A 54 10.60 -3.15 21.04
C ILE A 54 11.01 -2.86 22.49
N LYS A 55 10.39 -1.86 23.13
CA LYS A 55 10.68 -1.54 24.55
C LYS A 55 10.36 -2.71 25.47
N ARG A 56 9.25 -3.40 25.22
CA ARG A 56 8.89 -4.65 25.91
C ARG A 56 9.96 -5.73 25.72
N ALA A 57 10.42 -5.97 24.48
CA ALA A 57 11.45 -6.95 24.18
C ALA A 57 12.77 -6.63 24.88
N ALA A 58 13.17 -5.35 24.87
CA ALA A 58 14.38 -4.86 25.51
C ALA A 58 14.33 -5.04 27.03
N ALA A 59 13.22 -4.70 27.68
CA ALA A 59 13.05 -4.89 29.13
C ALA A 59 13.17 -6.37 29.53
N ILE A 60 12.49 -7.28 28.79
CA ILE A 60 12.56 -8.73 29.02
C ILE A 60 14.00 -9.23 28.86
N THR A 61 14.70 -8.78 27.80
CA THR A 61 16.05 -9.24 27.49
C THR A 61 17.07 -8.72 28.51
N ASN A 62 16.98 -7.44 28.88
CA ASN A 62 17.87 -6.83 29.92
C ASN A 62 17.65 -7.44 31.32
N ARG A 63 16.38 -7.78 31.66
CA ARG A 63 16.08 -8.54 32.88
C ARG A 63 16.76 -9.90 32.89
N LYS A 64 16.68 -10.65 31.82
CA LYS A 64 17.30 -11.98 31.66
C LYS A 64 18.82 -11.88 31.64
N ALA A 65 19.39 -10.80 31.14
CA ALA A 65 20.81 -10.51 31.16
C ALA A 65 21.31 -10.07 32.54
N GLY A 66 20.43 -9.91 33.55
CA GLY A 66 20.77 -9.42 34.87
C GLY A 66 21.19 -7.94 34.95
N ARG A 67 20.87 -7.17 33.87
CA ARG A 67 21.26 -5.75 33.75
C ARG A 67 20.16 -4.80 34.24
N LEU A 68 18.90 -5.23 34.22
CA LEU A 68 17.75 -4.46 34.69
C LEU A 68 17.06 -5.21 35.84
N LYS A 69 16.79 -4.49 36.95
CA LYS A 69 16.11 -5.06 38.12
C LYS A 69 14.76 -5.64 37.71
N PRO A 70 14.38 -6.84 38.22
CA PRO A 70 13.15 -7.50 37.83
C PRO A 70 11.88 -6.64 37.98
N GLU A 71 11.80 -5.87 39.08
CA GLU A 71 10.64 -5.02 39.39
C GLU A 71 10.46 -3.91 38.35
N ILE A 72 11.59 -3.23 38.00
CA ILE A 72 11.58 -2.17 36.96
C ILE A 72 11.26 -2.76 35.59
N ALA A 73 11.86 -3.89 35.24
CA ALA A 73 11.60 -4.55 33.97
C ALA A 73 10.12 -4.96 33.82
N ASN A 74 9.53 -5.50 34.90
CA ASN A 74 8.12 -5.87 34.90
C ASN A 74 7.19 -4.66 34.75
N ALA A 75 7.49 -3.54 35.41
CA ALA A 75 6.73 -2.30 35.25
C ALA A 75 6.84 -1.72 33.83
N ILE A 76 8.05 -1.74 33.22
CA ILE A 76 8.25 -1.34 31.82
C ILE A 76 7.48 -2.27 30.87
N GLU A 77 7.54 -3.59 31.08
CA GLU A 77 6.80 -4.57 30.28
C GLU A 77 5.27 -4.34 30.37
N ALA A 78 4.73 -4.11 31.57
CA ALA A 78 3.32 -3.82 31.77
C ALA A 78 2.92 -2.50 31.09
N SER A 79 3.68 -1.42 31.29
CA SER A 79 3.44 -0.11 30.66
C SER A 79 3.47 -0.20 29.13
N ALA A 80 4.43 -0.93 28.56
CA ALA A 80 4.53 -1.15 27.13
C ALA A 80 3.29 -1.91 26.58
N ASN A 81 2.75 -2.88 27.33
CA ASN A 81 1.51 -3.57 26.94
C ASN A 81 0.31 -2.63 26.95
N GLU A 82 0.21 -1.71 27.91
CA GLU A 82 -0.86 -0.71 27.95
C GLU A 82 -0.76 0.25 26.73
N VAL A 83 0.45 0.65 26.32
CA VAL A 83 0.68 1.42 25.07
C VAL A 83 0.25 0.62 23.84
N ILE A 84 0.61 -0.66 23.75
CA ILE A 84 0.19 -1.55 22.64
C ILE A 84 -1.35 -1.62 22.55
N CYS A 85 -2.05 -1.58 23.67
CA CYS A 85 -3.51 -1.53 23.73
C CYS A 85 -4.12 -0.16 23.38
N GLY A 86 -3.31 0.89 23.19
CA GLY A 86 -3.76 2.23 22.80
C GLY A 86 -4.20 3.12 23.97
N MET A 87 -3.88 2.77 25.21
CA MET A 87 -4.32 3.53 26.40
C MET A 87 -3.72 4.95 26.47
N PHE A 88 -2.58 5.18 25.80
CA PHE A 88 -1.83 6.45 25.87
C PHE A 88 -1.69 7.14 24.50
N ASP A 89 -2.55 6.85 23.52
CA ASP A 89 -2.44 7.41 22.16
C ASP A 89 -2.42 8.96 22.15
N LYS A 90 -3.08 9.60 23.10
CA LYS A 90 -3.10 11.06 23.24
C LYS A 90 -1.74 11.65 23.65
N ASP A 91 -0.91 10.86 24.35
CA ASP A 91 0.38 11.28 24.90
C ASP A 91 1.55 11.16 23.90
N PHE A 92 1.29 10.61 22.70
CA PHE A 92 2.21 10.68 21.57
C PHE A 92 1.97 11.97 20.81
N ILE A 93 2.77 13.00 21.15
CA ILE A 93 2.50 14.40 20.76
C ILE A 93 3.42 14.92 19.66
N VAL A 94 4.48 14.17 19.31
CA VAL A 94 5.47 14.60 18.33
C VAL A 94 4.91 14.47 16.91
N ASP A 95 5.35 15.37 16.01
CA ASP A 95 4.94 15.37 14.59
C ASP A 95 5.52 14.17 13.84
N GLY A 96 4.84 13.73 12.79
CA GLY A 96 5.29 12.65 11.92
C GLY A 96 6.58 12.97 11.17
N ILE A 97 6.82 14.25 10.84
CA ILE A 97 8.07 14.74 10.23
C ILE A 97 8.85 15.54 11.28
N GLN A 98 10.00 15.03 11.65
CA GLN A 98 10.82 15.56 12.73
C GLN A 98 12.32 15.41 12.42
N GLY A 99 13.15 16.33 12.88
CA GLY A 99 14.60 16.21 12.84
C GLY A 99 15.14 15.22 13.88
N GLY A 100 16.39 14.75 13.70
CA GLY A 100 17.08 13.90 14.66
C GLY A 100 16.81 12.40 14.47
N ALA A 101 16.59 11.93 13.25
CA ALA A 101 16.48 10.50 12.91
C ALA A 101 15.45 9.72 13.74
N GLY A 102 14.35 10.38 14.17
CA GLY A 102 13.32 9.75 15.00
C GLY A 102 13.60 9.76 16.50
N THR A 103 14.62 10.47 16.98
CA THR A 103 14.91 10.58 18.43
C THR A 103 13.71 11.09 19.21
N SER A 104 12.95 12.06 18.68
CA SER A 104 11.76 12.57 19.33
C SER A 104 10.68 11.50 19.53
N ALA A 105 10.45 10.65 18.53
CA ALA A 105 9.51 9.53 18.63
C ALA A 105 10.00 8.48 19.65
N ASN A 106 11.30 8.13 19.63
CA ASN A 106 11.91 7.22 20.60
C ASN A 106 11.80 7.75 22.03
N MET A 107 12.10 9.03 22.25
CA MET A 107 12.03 9.63 23.58
C MET A 107 10.61 9.80 24.07
N ASN A 108 9.65 10.18 23.20
CA ASN A 108 8.23 10.21 23.56
C ASN A 108 7.76 8.84 24.08
N MET A 109 8.16 7.74 23.42
CA MET A 109 7.87 6.39 23.89
C MET A 109 8.54 6.09 25.24
N ASN A 110 9.81 6.45 25.39
CA ASN A 110 10.55 6.21 26.62
C ASN A 110 9.95 6.97 27.82
N GLU A 111 9.54 8.24 27.63
CA GLU A 111 8.94 9.08 28.66
C GLU A 111 7.56 8.56 29.06
N VAL A 112 6.70 8.20 28.10
CA VAL A 112 5.37 7.64 28.38
C VAL A 112 5.48 6.34 29.18
N ILE A 113 6.35 5.43 28.78
CA ILE A 113 6.58 4.16 29.50
C ILE A 113 7.15 4.42 30.89
N ALA A 114 8.15 5.32 31.03
CA ALA A 114 8.77 5.63 32.31
C ALA A 114 7.75 6.22 33.28
N ASN A 115 6.98 7.23 32.88
CA ASN A 115 5.99 7.86 33.72
C ASN A 115 4.87 6.89 34.15
N ARG A 116 4.44 5.98 33.25
CA ARG A 116 3.49 4.96 33.61
C ARG A 116 4.07 3.93 34.58
N ALA A 117 5.32 3.51 34.39
CA ALA A 117 6.00 2.62 35.30
C ALA A 117 6.22 3.25 36.69
N ILE A 118 6.54 4.56 36.76
CA ILE A 118 6.65 5.32 38.02
C ILE A 118 5.33 5.27 38.80
N GLU A 119 4.20 5.46 38.16
CA GLU A 119 2.88 5.35 38.82
C GLU A 119 2.63 3.96 39.43
N MET A 120 3.09 2.89 38.75
CA MET A 120 2.98 1.52 39.29
C MET A 120 3.76 1.32 40.61
N PHE A 121 4.77 2.18 40.85
CA PHE A 121 5.48 2.25 42.11
C PHE A 121 4.92 3.31 43.09
N CYS A 122 3.69 3.81 42.83
CA CYS A 122 3.07 4.90 43.58
C CYS A 122 3.91 6.20 43.61
N GLY A 123 4.80 6.39 42.62
CA GLY A 123 5.59 7.61 42.43
C GLY A 123 4.80 8.67 41.63
N LYS A 124 5.37 9.88 41.64
CA LYS A 124 4.82 11.01 40.84
C LYS A 124 5.47 11.02 39.46
N LYS A 125 4.68 11.26 38.41
CA LYS A 125 5.21 11.42 37.04
C LYS A 125 6.31 12.48 37.03
N GLY A 126 7.39 12.23 36.28
CA GLY A 126 8.58 13.06 36.26
C GLY A 126 9.62 12.71 37.35
N ASP A 127 9.32 11.80 38.28
CA ASP A 127 10.34 11.31 39.26
C ASP A 127 11.17 10.20 38.62
N TYR A 128 12.08 10.59 37.74
CA TYR A 128 12.96 9.69 37.02
C TYR A 128 14.03 9.01 37.88
N THR A 129 14.06 9.28 39.20
CA THR A 129 14.88 8.50 40.16
C THR A 129 14.34 7.09 40.35
N ILE A 130 13.03 6.86 40.10
CA ILE A 130 12.37 5.56 40.22
C ILE A 130 12.53 4.76 38.92
N VAL A 131 12.09 5.30 37.79
CA VAL A 131 12.27 4.70 36.47
C VAL A 131 12.71 5.78 35.48
N HIS A 132 13.94 5.66 34.97
CA HIS A 132 14.53 6.66 34.08
C HIS A 132 14.30 6.31 32.61
N PRO A 133 13.86 7.26 31.76
CA PRO A 133 13.58 7.02 30.33
C PRO A 133 14.79 6.47 29.57
N ASN A 134 15.98 7.01 29.80
CA ASN A 134 17.21 6.60 29.13
C ASN A 134 17.86 5.38 29.80
N ASP A 135 18.07 5.40 31.12
CA ASP A 135 18.87 4.39 31.80
C ASP A 135 18.14 3.06 31.99
N HIS A 136 16.82 3.09 32.06
CA HIS A 136 15.98 1.89 32.25
C HIS A 136 15.19 1.52 31.00
N VAL A 137 14.33 2.40 30.45
CA VAL A 137 13.47 2.09 29.32
C VAL A 137 14.26 1.93 28.04
N ASN A 138 15.26 2.78 27.80
CA ASN A 138 16.13 2.75 26.62
C ASN A 138 17.44 1.96 26.82
N MET A 139 17.58 1.21 27.91
CA MET A 139 18.78 0.45 28.23
C MET A 139 19.21 -0.47 27.08
N ALA A 140 20.50 -0.40 26.70
CA ALA A 140 21.10 -1.16 25.60
C ALA A 140 20.49 -0.89 24.22
N GLN A 141 19.93 0.31 24.02
CA GLN A 141 19.31 0.73 22.76
C GLN A 141 19.83 2.10 22.34
N SER A 142 19.72 2.38 21.07
CA SER A 142 19.81 3.73 20.47
C SER A 142 18.52 4.02 19.69
N THR A 143 18.25 5.28 19.42
CA THR A 143 17.28 5.66 18.38
C THR A 143 17.58 4.92 17.07
N ASN A 144 18.86 4.76 16.74
CA ASN A 144 19.35 4.31 15.45
C ASN A 144 19.11 2.81 15.17
N ASP A 145 18.86 1.99 16.19
CA ASP A 145 18.44 0.60 16.03
C ASP A 145 16.94 0.39 16.30
N VAL A 146 16.35 1.23 17.18
CA VAL A 146 14.91 1.16 17.52
C VAL A 146 14.02 1.64 16.38
N ILE A 147 14.32 2.80 15.80
CA ILE A 147 13.47 3.46 14.82
C ILE A 147 13.35 2.67 13.50
N PRO A 148 14.45 2.25 12.84
CA PRO A 148 14.34 1.44 11.62
C PRO A 148 13.70 0.07 11.89
N THR A 149 13.97 -0.55 13.02
CA THR A 149 13.32 -1.81 13.41
C THR A 149 11.80 -1.61 13.58
N ALA A 150 11.36 -0.54 14.25
CA ALA A 150 9.94 -0.20 14.36
C ALA A 150 9.31 0.11 12.98
N GLY A 151 10.06 0.75 12.09
CA GLY A 151 9.67 1.00 10.70
C GLY A 151 9.41 -0.30 9.96
N LYS A 152 10.33 -1.26 10.00
CA LYS A 152 10.20 -2.58 9.38
C LYS A 152 9.00 -3.36 9.92
N LEU A 153 8.82 -3.41 11.24
CA LEU A 153 7.65 -4.04 11.86
C LEU A 153 6.33 -3.40 11.42
N THR A 154 6.32 -2.08 11.31
CA THR A 154 5.12 -1.33 10.89
C THR A 154 4.75 -1.62 9.44
N VAL A 155 5.73 -1.67 8.54
CA VAL A 155 5.52 -2.10 7.15
C VAL A 155 4.92 -3.51 7.11
N LEU A 156 5.49 -4.46 7.87
CA LEU A 156 4.98 -5.83 7.94
C LEU A 156 3.52 -5.89 8.43
N ASP A 157 3.18 -5.11 9.44
CA ASP A 157 1.82 -5.06 9.99
C ASP A 157 0.84 -4.43 9.01
N LEU A 158 1.22 -3.34 8.32
CA LEU A 158 0.37 -2.64 7.36
C LEU A 158 0.19 -3.39 6.03
N LEU A 159 1.17 -4.20 5.61
CA LEU A 159 1.05 -5.01 4.39
C LEU A 159 0.05 -6.17 4.54
N LYS A 160 -0.29 -6.60 5.76
CA LYS A 160 -1.30 -7.67 5.97
C LYS A 160 -2.71 -7.27 5.51
N PRO A 161 -3.29 -6.13 5.98
CA PRO A 161 -4.59 -5.70 5.48
C PRO A 161 -4.56 -5.38 3.98
N LEU A 162 -3.47 -4.81 3.45
CA LEU A 162 -3.35 -4.55 2.01
C LEU A 162 -3.41 -5.85 1.19
N ASP A 163 -2.69 -6.89 1.58
CA ASP A 163 -2.74 -8.20 0.89
C ASP A 163 -4.16 -8.78 0.91
N LYS A 164 -4.86 -8.68 2.04
CA LYS A 164 -6.26 -9.12 2.14
C LYS A 164 -7.17 -8.34 1.19
N SER A 165 -7.03 -7.02 1.13
CA SER A 165 -7.84 -6.16 0.25
C SER A 165 -7.57 -6.47 -1.23
N LEU A 166 -6.30 -6.64 -1.62
CA LEU A 166 -5.93 -7.03 -2.98
C LEU A 166 -6.41 -8.45 -3.33
N SER A 167 -6.47 -9.38 -2.36
CA SER A 167 -7.07 -10.70 -2.57
C SER A 167 -8.55 -10.57 -2.94
N LEU A 168 -9.31 -9.84 -2.14
CA LEU A 168 -10.73 -9.63 -2.39
C LEU A 168 -11.00 -8.95 -3.74
N LEU A 169 -10.17 -7.98 -4.11
CA LEU A 169 -10.23 -7.34 -5.43
C LEU A 169 -9.97 -8.36 -6.55
N THR A 170 -8.93 -9.20 -6.39
CA THR A 170 -8.58 -10.23 -7.38
C THR A 170 -9.73 -11.21 -7.60
N ASP A 171 -10.33 -11.69 -6.51
CA ASP A 171 -11.47 -12.61 -6.56
C ASP A 171 -12.67 -11.97 -7.25
N ALA A 172 -13.02 -10.73 -6.89
CA ALA A 172 -14.11 -9.98 -7.51
C ALA A 172 -13.88 -9.76 -9.03
N LEU A 173 -12.64 -9.54 -9.46
CA LEU A 173 -12.29 -9.40 -10.88
C LEU A 173 -12.41 -10.73 -11.62
N TYR A 174 -12.03 -11.87 -11.02
CA TYR A 174 -12.24 -13.20 -11.61
C TYR A 174 -13.72 -13.53 -11.71
N ASP A 175 -14.54 -13.20 -10.71
CA ASP A 175 -15.99 -13.37 -10.77
C ASP A 175 -16.60 -12.57 -11.92
N LYS A 176 -16.17 -11.32 -12.13
CA LYS A 176 -16.60 -10.51 -13.29
C LYS A 176 -16.08 -11.09 -14.61
N ALA A 177 -14.87 -11.63 -14.64
CA ALA A 177 -14.34 -12.29 -15.82
C ALA A 177 -15.22 -13.49 -16.22
N ALA A 178 -15.61 -14.33 -15.28
CA ALA A 178 -16.52 -15.45 -15.52
C ALA A 178 -17.91 -14.99 -15.93
N ALA A 179 -18.48 -14.00 -15.24
CA ALA A 179 -19.82 -13.47 -15.52
C ALA A 179 -19.93 -12.84 -16.92
N PHE A 180 -18.87 -12.24 -17.44
CA PHE A 180 -18.86 -11.53 -18.72
C PHE A 180 -18.16 -12.30 -19.85
N ASP A 181 -17.81 -13.57 -19.65
CA ASP A 181 -17.06 -14.34 -20.64
C ASP A 181 -17.86 -14.63 -21.94
N HIS A 182 -19.17 -14.66 -21.84
CA HIS A 182 -20.04 -14.84 -23.01
C HIS A 182 -20.26 -13.56 -23.84
N ILE A 183 -19.82 -12.39 -23.36
CA ILE A 183 -20.09 -11.09 -24.01
C ILE A 183 -18.93 -10.73 -24.92
N VAL A 184 -19.20 -10.70 -26.21
CA VAL A 184 -18.22 -10.30 -27.22
C VAL A 184 -18.27 -8.80 -27.44
N LYS A 185 -17.10 -8.19 -27.58
CA LYS A 185 -16.92 -6.76 -27.85
C LYS A 185 -15.79 -6.53 -28.85
N ILE A 186 -15.70 -5.32 -29.38
CA ILE A 186 -14.53 -4.93 -30.16
C ILE A 186 -13.37 -4.59 -29.19
N GLY A 187 -12.20 -5.20 -29.41
CA GLY A 187 -10.96 -4.82 -28.75
C GLY A 187 -10.42 -3.52 -29.35
N ARG A 188 -9.70 -2.73 -28.55
CA ARG A 188 -9.12 -1.47 -29.00
C ARG A 188 -7.64 -1.39 -28.66
N THR A 189 -6.84 -0.90 -29.60
CA THR A 189 -5.43 -0.54 -29.43
C THR A 189 -5.26 0.92 -29.82
N GLN A 190 -4.63 1.73 -28.98
CA GLN A 190 -4.52 3.19 -29.19
C GLN A 190 -5.89 3.91 -29.32
N LEU A 191 -6.92 3.34 -28.70
CA LEU A 191 -8.35 3.71 -28.78
C LEU A 191 -9.02 3.48 -30.15
N GLU A 192 -8.29 2.95 -31.12
CA GLU A 192 -8.82 2.55 -32.44
C GLU A 192 -9.33 1.11 -32.41
N ASP A 193 -10.31 0.80 -33.25
CA ASP A 193 -10.87 -0.53 -33.40
C ASP A 193 -9.80 -1.54 -33.82
N ALA A 194 -9.72 -2.65 -33.10
CA ALA A 194 -8.77 -3.71 -33.39
C ALA A 194 -9.49 -5.01 -33.82
N VAL A 195 -9.54 -6.00 -32.95
CA VAL A 195 -10.14 -7.31 -33.24
C VAL A 195 -11.16 -7.67 -32.17
N PRO A 196 -12.10 -8.58 -32.46
CA PRO A 196 -13.04 -9.09 -31.48
C PRO A 196 -12.32 -9.70 -30.26
N MET A 197 -12.88 -9.47 -29.08
CA MET A 197 -12.50 -10.08 -27.82
C MET A 197 -13.72 -10.27 -26.91
N ARG A 198 -13.60 -11.05 -25.85
CA ARG A 198 -14.65 -11.17 -24.84
C ARG A 198 -14.41 -10.17 -23.70
N LEU A 199 -15.51 -9.58 -23.19
CA LEU A 199 -15.44 -8.66 -22.06
C LEU A 199 -14.86 -9.34 -20.82
N GLY A 200 -15.13 -10.64 -20.61
CA GLY A 200 -14.53 -11.46 -19.56
C GLY A 200 -13.01 -11.49 -19.63
N GLN A 201 -12.41 -11.52 -20.83
CA GLN A 201 -10.95 -11.49 -20.99
C GLN A 201 -10.34 -10.17 -20.49
N THR A 202 -11.05 -9.06 -20.59
CA THR A 202 -10.63 -7.77 -20.03
C THR A 202 -10.52 -7.85 -18.52
N PHE A 203 -11.55 -8.34 -17.83
CA PHE A 203 -11.54 -8.49 -16.36
C PHE A 203 -10.54 -9.56 -15.88
N HIS A 204 -10.38 -10.65 -16.64
CA HIS A 204 -9.35 -11.66 -16.36
C HIS A 204 -7.94 -11.06 -16.42
N SER A 205 -7.66 -10.19 -17.38
CA SER A 205 -6.35 -9.52 -17.48
C SER A 205 -6.09 -8.60 -16.29
N TYR A 206 -7.11 -7.91 -15.79
CA TYR A 206 -7.01 -7.09 -14.57
C TYR A 206 -6.74 -7.96 -13.33
N ALA A 207 -7.46 -9.07 -13.16
CA ALA A 207 -7.23 -10.01 -12.06
C ALA A 207 -5.79 -10.55 -12.07
N THR A 208 -5.29 -10.97 -13.24
CA THR A 208 -3.91 -11.45 -13.41
C THR A 208 -2.89 -10.37 -13.06
N MET A 209 -3.14 -9.11 -13.41
CA MET A 209 -2.27 -7.98 -13.10
C MET A 209 -2.18 -7.74 -11.59
N ILE A 210 -3.33 -7.70 -10.89
CA ILE A 210 -3.38 -7.49 -9.43
C ILE A 210 -2.78 -8.70 -8.68
N SER A 211 -3.04 -9.93 -9.13
CA SER A 211 -2.40 -11.12 -8.56
C SER A 211 -0.86 -11.03 -8.60
N ARG A 212 -0.31 -10.56 -9.72
CA ARG A 212 1.14 -10.35 -9.86
C ARG A 212 1.68 -9.26 -8.93
N ASP A 213 0.89 -8.21 -8.64
CA ASP A 213 1.27 -7.18 -7.67
C ASP A 213 1.26 -7.72 -6.24
N ARG A 214 0.30 -8.57 -5.88
CA ARG A 214 0.29 -9.30 -4.59
C ARG A 214 1.55 -10.15 -4.43
N ASP A 215 1.95 -10.88 -5.46
CA ASP A 215 3.18 -11.69 -5.44
C ASP A 215 4.43 -10.83 -5.19
N ARG A 216 4.51 -9.65 -5.80
CA ARG A 216 5.61 -8.69 -5.58
C ARG A 216 5.64 -8.21 -4.14
N LEU A 217 4.48 -7.79 -3.60
CA LEU A 217 4.34 -7.32 -2.22
C LEU A 217 4.63 -8.43 -1.21
N THR A 218 4.24 -9.67 -1.50
CA THR A 218 4.57 -10.83 -0.66
C THR A 218 6.07 -11.10 -0.63
N LYS A 219 6.74 -11.03 -1.77
CA LYS A 219 8.19 -11.25 -1.87
C LYS A 219 8.97 -10.14 -1.17
N VAL A 220 8.61 -8.89 -1.36
CA VAL A 220 9.34 -7.75 -0.77
C VAL A 220 9.25 -7.69 0.76
N ARG A 221 8.28 -8.35 1.38
CA ARG A 221 8.18 -8.47 2.85
C ARG A 221 9.42 -9.09 3.48
N THR A 222 10.14 -9.94 2.76
CA THR A 222 11.36 -10.57 3.28
C THR A 222 12.49 -9.58 3.54
N GLU A 223 12.50 -8.42 2.88
CA GLU A 223 13.44 -7.32 3.12
C GLU A 223 13.27 -6.70 4.51
N MET A 224 12.11 -6.91 5.14
CA MET A 224 11.78 -6.34 6.45
C MET A 224 12.14 -7.27 7.62
N TYR A 225 12.56 -8.51 7.38
CA TYR A 225 12.90 -9.45 8.46
C TYR A 225 14.28 -9.24 9.08
N PRO A 226 15.34 -8.92 8.31
CA PRO A 226 16.62 -8.53 8.91
C PRO A 226 16.48 -7.17 9.61
N VAL A 227 16.82 -7.12 10.91
CA VAL A 227 16.76 -5.90 11.73
C VAL A 227 18.10 -5.62 12.40
N ASN A 228 18.38 -4.36 12.70
CA ASN A 228 19.63 -3.94 13.33
C ASN A 228 19.54 -3.80 14.85
N MET A 229 18.52 -4.39 15.51
CA MET A 229 18.40 -4.34 16.98
C MET A 229 19.64 -4.87 17.67
N GLY A 230 20.18 -4.08 18.61
CA GLY A 230 21.44 -4.33 19.31
C GLY A 230 22.65 -3.66 18.65
N ALA A 231 22.52 -3.09 17.45
CA ALA A 231 23.56 -2.30 16.79
C ALA A 231 23.96 -1.05 17.60
N THR A 232 23.01 -0.51 18.33
CA THR A 232 23.09 0.75 19.06
C THR A 232 23.38 1.94 18.12
N ALA A 233 24.42 2.73 18.37
CA ALA A 233 24.62 4.03 17.72
C ALA A 233 24.94 3.91 16.21
N ILE A 234 25.84 2.99 15.83
CA ILE A 234 26.34 2.89 14.46
C ILE A 234 26.57 1.45 13.95
N GLY A 235 26.32 0.42 14.78
CA GLY A 235 26.60 -0.98 14.43
C GLY A 235 27.59 -1.68 15.35
N THR A 236 28.26 -0.96 16.26
CA THR A 236 29.30 -1.53 17.14
C THR A 236 28.77 -2.25 18.37
N ALA A 237 27.46 -2.25 18.59
CA ALA A 237 26.83 -2.80 19.80
C ALA A 237 27.34 -2.19 21.12
N ILE A 238 27.80 -0.94 21.09
CA ILE A 238 28.34 -0.27 22.28
C ILE A 238 27.29 -0.21 23.39
N ASN A 239 27.72 -0.44 24.65
CA ASN A 239 26.87 -0.47 25.84
C ASN A 239 25.86 -1.63 25.90
N THR A 240 25.93 -2.62 25.02
CA THR A 240 25.16 -3.86 25.12
C THR A 240 25.96 -4.94 25.85
N SER A 241 25.29 -5.99 26.32
CA SER A 241 25.93 -7.23 26.74
C SER A 241 25.85 -8.27 25.61
N PRO A 242 26.79 -9.25 25.54
CA PRO A 242 26.68 -10.35 24.58
C PRO A 242 25.31 -11.05 24.65
N PHE A 243 24.83 -11.29 25.89
CA PHE A 243 23.50 -11.89 26.07
C PHE A 243 22.38 -11.06 25.45
N TYR A 244 22.41 -9.73 25.55
CA TYR A 244 21.42 -8.85 24.95
C TYR A 244 21.47 -8.94 23.44
N LEU A 245 22.66 -8.85 22.86
CA LEU A 245 22.86 -8.91 21.41
C LEU A 245 22.33 -10.22 20.82
N ASP A 246 22.62 -11.35 21.46
CA ASP A 246 22.18 -12.68 20.99
C ASP A 246 20.68 -12.93 21.16
N ASN A 247 20.01 -12.21 22.08
CA ASN A 247 18.64 -12.56 22.48
C ASN A 247 17.57 -11.52 22.16
N ILE A 248 17.93 -10.27 21.82
CA ILE A 248 16.94 -9.21 21.57
C ILE A 248 16.08 -9.50 20.34
N VAL A 249 16.68 -9.89 19.22
CA VAL A 249 15.94 -10.20 17.99
C VAL A 249 15.07 -11.45 18.14
N PRO A 250 15.55 -12.59 18.68
CA PRO A 250 14.70 -13.73 19.01
C PRO A 250 13.53 -13.40 19.96
N THR A 251 13.77 -12.53 20.96
CA THR A 251 12.71 -12.10 21.89
C THR A 251 11.66 -11.26 21.17
N LEU A 252 12.07 -10.33 20.32
CA LEU A 252 11.18 -9.49 19.52
C LEU A 252 10.40 -10.34 18.51
N GLY A 253 11.04 -11.30 17.85
CA GLY A 253 10.39 -12.25 16.96
C GLY A 253 9.25 -13.03 17.62
N LYS A 254 9.45 -13.50 18.87
CA LYS A 254 8.41 -14.16 19.68
C LYS A 254 7.23 -13.23 19.99
N ILE A 255 7.50 -11.95 20.30
CA ILE A 255 6.47 -10.97 20.63
C ILE A 255 5.64 -10.58 19.41
N THR A 256 6.28 -10.45 18.24
CA THR A 256 5.66 -9.98 17.01
C THR A 256 5.06 -11.09 16.15
N GLY A 257 5.54 -12.33 16.32
CA GLY A 257 5.19 -13.49 15.49
C GLY A 257 5.84 -13.46 14.10
N TYR A 258 6.84 -12.58 13.88
CA TYR A 258 7.59 -12.51 12.63
C TYR A 258 8.91 -13.31 12.71
N PRO A 259 9.39 -13.89 11.60
CA PRO A 259 10.66 -14.60 11.54
C PRO A 259 11.82 -13.60 11.41
N LEU A 260 11.96 -12.72 12.41
CA LEU A 260 13.02 -11.71 12.43
C LEU A 260 14.39 -12.35 12.56
N THR A 261 15.35 -11.81 11.85
CA THR A 261 16.76 -12.16 11.95
C THR A 261 17.58 -10.91 12.27
N GLN A 262 18.71 -11.07 12.96
CA GLN A 262 19.67 -9.99 13.04
C GLN A 262 20.32 -9.80 11.67
N ALA A 263 20.51 -8.56 11.24
CA ALA A 263 21.20 -8.27 10.00
C ALA A 263 22.64 -8.80 10.01
N ASP A 264 23.14 -9.29 8.88
CA ASP A 264 24.49 -9.83 8.75
C ASP A 264 25.56 -8.76 9.00
N ASP A 265 25.29 -7.52 8.58
CA ASP A 265 26.11 -6.35 8.83
C ASP A 265 25.25 -5.28 9.54
N LEU A 266 25.61 -4.99 10.80
CA LEU A 266 24.88 -4.02 11.62
C LEU A 266 25.19 -2.56 11.24
N PHE A 267 26.32 -2.29 10.59
CA PHE A 267 26.65 -0.95 10.07
C PHE A 267 25.78 -0.66 8.84
N ASP A 268 25.79 -1.56 7.86
CA ASP A 268 24.95 -1.47 6.67
C ASP A 268 23.46 -1.30 7.04
N ALA A 269 22.95 -2.13 7.94
CA ALA A 269 21.56 -2.10 8.36
C ALA A 269 21.16 -0.85 9.19
N THR A 270 22.15 -0.06 9.67
CA THR A 270 21.92 1.19 10.39
C THR A 270 21.95 2.39 9.45
N GLU A 271 22.78 2.39 8.40
CA GLU A 271 22.94 3.53 7.50
C GLU A 271 22.05 3.45 6.25
N ASN A 272 21.68 2.25 5.75
CA ASN A 272 21.00 2.07 4.48
C ASN A 272 19.50 1.79 4.62
N LEU A 273 18.70 2.43 3.75
CA LEU A 273 17.23 2.36 3.74
C LEU A 273 16.64 1.75 2.45
N ASP A 274 17.46 1.08 1.63
CA ASP A 274 17.09 0.52 0.34
C ASP A 274 15.95 -0.51 0.43
N GLY A 275 15.85 -1.27 1.53
CA GLY A 275 14.73 -2.17 1.79
C GLY A 275 13.38 -1.45 1.81
N PHE A 276 13.30 -0.23 2.39
CA PHE A 276 12.08 0.60 2.37
C PHE A 276 11.81 1.17 0.97
N VAL A 277 12.85 1.53 0.21
CA VAL A 277 12.71 1.96 -1.20
C VAL A 277 12.14 0.82 -2.04
N ARG A 278 12.56 -0.41 -1.84
CA ARG A 278 12.01 -1.58 -2.54
C ARG A 278 10.52 -1.80 -2.24
N VAL A 279 10.11 -1.68 -0.98
CA VAL A 279 8.68 -1.74 -0.62
C VAL A 279 7.90 -0.63 -1.32
N SER A 280 8.39 0.61 -1.25
CA SER A 280 7.79 1.77 -1.91
C SER A 280 7.64 1.56 -3.42
N SER A 281 8.67 1.05 -4.09
CA SER A 281 8.65 0.76 -5.52
C SER A 281 7.61 -0.31 -5.90
N CYS A 282 7.38 -1.31 -5.04
CA CYS A 282 6.32 -2.30 -5.24
C CYS A 282 4.92 -1.68 -5.08
N LEU A 283 4.73 -0.79 -4.10
CA LEU A 283 3.48 -0.04 -3.92
C LEU A 283 3.21 0.87 -5.11
N LYS A 284 4.24 1.59 -5.61
CA LYS A 284 4.14 2.41 -6.82
C LYS A 284 3.71 1.58 -8.03
N ALA A 285 4.30 0.41 -8.26
CA ALA A 285 3.92 -0.46 -9.37
C ALA A 285 2.45 -0.90 -9.28
N CYS A 286 1.98 -1.27 -8.09
CA CYS A 286 0.57 -1.60 -7.83
C CYS A 286 -0.34 -0.38 -8.10
N ALA A 287 0.03 0.80 -7.60
CA ALA A 287 -0.72 2.04 -7.79
C ALA A 287 -0.85 2.42 -9.29
N VAL A 288 0.23 2.28 -10.07
CA VAL A 288 0.22 2.49 -11.54
C VAL A 288 -0.76 1.54 -12.21
N ASN A 289 -0.74 0.26 -11.85
CA ASN A 289 -1.63 -0.76 -12.41
C ASN A 289 -3.11 -0.48 -12.06
N LEU A 290 -3.40 -0.11 -10.82
CA LEU A 290 -4.75 0.26 -10.39
C LEU A 290 -5.26 1.51 -11.11
N SER A 291 -4.44 2.54 -11.26
CA SER A 291 -4.81 3.75 -12.01
C SER A 291 -5.08 3.45 -13.49
N LYS A 292 -4.25 2.62 -14.12
CA LYS A 292 -4.48 2.17 -15.50
C LYS A 292 -5.80 1.43 -15.64
N MET A 293 -6.10 0.50 -14.75
CA MET A 293 -7.38 -0.21 -14.74
C MET A 293 -8.55 0.74 -14.55
N CYS A 294 -8.45 1.70 -13.63
CA CYS A 294 -9.48 2.71 -13.39
C CYS A 294 -9.73 3.60 -14.61
N ASN A 295 -8.68 3.97 -15.36
CA ASN A 295 -8.83 4.70 -16.61
C ASN A 295 -9.59 3.89 -17.66
N ASP A 296 -9.27 2.61 -17.82
CA ASP A 296 -10.01 1.73 -18.73
C ASP A 296 -11.49 1.61 -18.33
N LEU A 297 -11.79 1.39 -17.05
CA LEU A 297 -13.17 1.31 -16.54
C LEU A 297 -13.96 2.59 -16.83
N ARG A 298 -13.33 3.77 -16.67
CA ARG A 298 -13.94 5.07 -16.99
C ARG A 298 -14.23 5.22 -18.49
N ILE A 299 -13.33 4.76 -19.36
CA ILE A 299 -13.49 4.78 -20.80
C ILE A 299 -14.62 3.83 -21.22
N LEU A 300 -14.60 2.58 -20.75
CA LEU A 300 -15.62 1.58 -21.06
C LEU A 300 -17.03 2.01 -20.62
N ALA A 301 -17.12 2.74 -19.49
CA ALA A 301 -18.38 3.26 -18.94
C ALA A 301 -18.78 4.63 -19.49
N SER A 302 -17.98 5.25 -20.36
CA SER A 302 -18.21 6.60 -20.84
C SER A 302 -19.55 6.78 -21.55
N GLY A 303 -20.18 7.92 -21.38
CA GLY A 303 -21.45 8.26 -22.00
C GLY A 303 -22.57 8.41 -20.96
N PRO A 304 -23.59 7.53 -20.93
CA PRO A 304 -23.77 6.23 -21.62
C PRO A 304 -24.27 6.30 -23.07
N LYS A 305 -24.80 7.43 -23.54
CA LYS A 305 -25.38 7.55 -24.87
C LYS A 305 -24.39 8.02 -25.95
N ALA A 306 -23.52 8.98 -25.58
CA ALA A 306 -22.55 9.62 -26.48
C ALA A 306 -21.11 9.11 -26.29
N GLY A 307 -20.92 8.02 -25.59
CA GLY A 307 -19.62 7.37 -25.36
C GLY A 307 -19.66 5.88 -25.66
N PHE A 308 -18.68 5.12 -25.16
CA PHE A 308 -18.64 3.68 -25.41
C PHE A 308 -19.80 2.95 -24.74
N GLY A 309 -20.03 3.17 -23.45
CA GLY A 309 -21.18 2.59 -22.74
C GLY A 309 -21.20 1.07 -22.72
N GLU A 310 -20.04 0.39 -22.82
CA GLU A 310 -19.95 -1.07 -22.85
C GLU A 310 -20.20 -1.70 -21.47
N ILE A 311 -19.94 -0.94 -20.40
CA ILE A 311 -20.25 -1.30 -19.02
C ILE A 311 -20.99 -0.16 -18.31
N THR A 312 -21.64 -0.48 -17.20
CA THR A 312 -22.24 0.51 -16.31
C THR A 312 -21.60 0.36 -14.92
N LEU A 313 -21.11 1.47 -14.38
CA LEU A 313 -20.57 1.53 -13.02
C LEU A 313 -21.70 1.86 -12.03
N PRO A 314 -21.60 1.41 -10.76
CA PRO A 314 -22.52 1.82 -9.71
C PRO A 314 -22.61 3.35 -9.55
N ALA A 315 -23.80 3.86 -9.34
CA ALA A 315 -24.04 5.27 -9.03
C ALA A 315 -23.76 5.53 -7.54
N MET A 316 -22.59 6.10 -7.22
CA MET A 316 -22.15 6.28 -5.84
C MET A 316 -22.43 7.68 -5.29
N GLN A 317 -22.55 8.69 -6.14
CA GLN A 317 -22.96 10.03 -5.75
C GLN A 317 -23.51 10.83 -6.94
N ASN A 318 -24.24 11.89 -6.68
CA ASN A 318 -24.68 12.82 -7.72
C ASN A 318 -23.47 13.47 -8.40
N GLY A 319 -23.45 13.46 -9.73
CA GLY A 319 -22.29 13.86 -10.52
C GLY A 319 -22.23 15.34 -10.88
N SER A 320 -23.34 16.09 -10.67
CA SER A 320 -23.42 17.50 -11.06
C SER A 320 -24.47 18.25 -10.28
N SER A 321 -24.17 19.49 -9.93
CA SER A 321 -25.12 20.42 -9.33
C SER A 321 -26.03 21.13 -10.36
N ILE A 322 -25.68 21.07 -11.65
CA ILE A 322 -26.38 21.78 -12.72
C ILE A 322 -26.98 20.85 -13.78
N MET A 323 -26.49 19.60 -13.92
CA MET A 323 -26.96 18.61 -14.88
C MET A 323 -27.74 17.49 -14.17
N PRO A 324 -29.09 17.53 -14.15
CA PRO A 324 -29.89 16.49 -13.49
C PRO A 324 -29.61 15.11 -14.09
N GLY A 325 -29.42 14.12 -13.23
CA GLY A 325 -29.22 12.72 -13.66
C GLY A 325 -27.80 12.38 -14.12
N LYS A 326 -26.85 13.33 -14.13
CA LYS A 326 -25.45 13.02 -14.42
C LYS A 326 -24.80 12.29 -13.26
N VAL A 327 -24.22 11.12 -13.53
CA VAL A 327 -23.44 10.32 -12.57
C VAL A 327 -22.01 10.21 -13.08
N ASN A 328 -21.04 10.55 -12.25
CA ASN A 328 -19.61 10.48 -12.57
C ASN A 328 -18.98 9.20 -12.00
N PRO A 329 -17.91 8.69 -12.62
CA PRO A 329 -17.17 7.49 -12.15
C PRO A 329 -16.23 7.82 -10.98
N VAL A 330 -16.78 8.37 -9.88
CA VAL A 330 -16.01 8.97 -8.77
C VAL A 330 -15.10 7.98 -8.03
N ILE A 331 -15.46 6.68 -8.00
CA ILE A 331 -14.63 5.68 -7.33
C ILE A 331 -13.34 5.40 -8.13
N PRO A 332 -13.37 5.11 -9.44
CA PRO A 332 -12.14 5.08 -10.24
C PRO A 332 -11.32 6.36 -10.18
N GLU A 333 -11.97 7.53 -10.08
CA GLU A 333 -11.27 8.82 -9.98
C GLU A 333 -10.48 8.95 -8.69
N VAL A 334 -11.06 8.62 -7.54
CA VAL A 334 -10.35 8.71 -6.25
C VAL A 334 -9.20 7.69 -6.17
N VAL A 335 -9.36 6.49 -6.75
CA VAL A 335 -8.28 5.50 -6.82
C VAL A 335 -7.10 6.02 -7.64
N SER A 336 -7.36 6.70 -8.77
CA SER A 336 -6.31 7.34 -9.57
C SER A 336 -5.62 8.46 -8.79
N GLN A 337 -6.34 9.27 -7.99
CA GLN A 337 -5.74 10.29 -7.13
C GLN A 337 -4.83 9.67 -6.06
N VAL A 338 -5.25 8.58 -5.43
CA VAL A 338 -4.40 7.84 -4.47
C VAL A 338 -3.16 7.29 -5.18
N ALA A 339 -3.28 6.80 -6.42
CA ALA A 339 -2.12 6.35 -7.18
C ALA A 339 -1.12 7.49 -7.45
N PHE A 340 -1.58 8.68 -7.81
CA PHE A 340 -0.70 9.85 -8.02
C PHE A 340 0.01 10.25 -6.73
N HIS A 341 -0.69 10.22 -5.61
CA HIS A 341 -0.16 10.49 -4.29
C HIS A 341 0.97 9.51 -3.93
N ILE A 342 0.76 8.20 -4.10
CA ILE A 342 1.77 7.17 -3.85
C ILE A 342 3.00 7.33 -4.75
N ILE A 343 2.82 7.68 -6.02
CA ILE A 343 3.93 7.94 -6.95
C ILE A 343 4.77 9.13 -6.46
N GLY A 344 4.13 10.18 -5.95
CA GLY A 344 4.82 11.31 -5.32
C GLY A 344 5.60 10.91 -4.07
N HIS A 345 4.99 10.09 -3.21
CA HIS A 345 5.65 9.58 -2.00
C HIS A 345 6.87 8.70 -2.32
N ASP A 346 6.81 7.85 -3.35
CA ASP A 346 7.94 7.03 -3.77
C ASP A 346 9.15 7.88 -4.16
N THR A 347 8.93 9.01 -4.81
CA THR A 347 10.00 9.97 -5.12
C THR A 347 10.60 10.56 -3.85
N THR A 348 9.75 10.98 -2.89
CA THR A 348 10.20 11.50 -1.60
C THR A 348 11.02 10.47 -0.82
N ILE A 349 10.54 9.22 -0.75
CA ILE A 349 11.22 8.11 -0.07
C ILE A 349 12.58 7.84 -0.72
N THR A 350 12.65 7.81 -2.06
CA THR A 350 13.89 7.59 -2.79
C THR A 350 14.92 8.67 -2.50
N MET A 351 14.52 9.95 -2.53
CA MET A 351 15.40 11.07 -2.22
C MET A 351 15.89 11.07 -0.77
N ALA A 352 14.99 10.73 0.17
CA ALA A 352 15.33 10.66 1.59
C ALA A 352 16.30 9.49 1.89
N ALA A 353 16.13 8.36 1.21
CA ALA A 353 17.05 7.24 1.34
C ALA A 353 18.44 7.56 0.77
N GLU A 354 18.52 8.23 -0.37
CA GLU A 354 19.77 8.66 -0.99
C GLU A 354 20.51 9.71 -0.16
N ALA A 355 19.80 10.56 0.57
CA ALA A 355 20.36 11.66 1.34
C ALA A 355 21.05 11.24 2.65
N GLY A 356 21.11 9.95 2.98
CA GLY A 356 21.87 9.43 4.13
C GLY A 356 23.34 9.81 4.04
N GLN A 357 23.99 10.03 5.19
CA GLN A 357 25.37 10.45 5.28
C GLN A 357 26.11 9.61 6.32
N MET A 358 27.20 8.98 5.89
CA MET A 358 28.05 8.16 6.74
C MET A 358 27.23 7.06 7.45
N GLU A 359 27.39 6.88 8.75
CA GLU A 359 26.91 5.74 9.52
C GLU A 359 25.42 5.84 9.93
N LEU A 360 24.66 6.82 9.39
CA LEU A 360 23.23 6.97 9.71
C LEU A 360 22.47 7.72 8.62
N ASN A 361 21.25 7.31 8.37
CA ASN A 361 20.29 8.12 7.61
C ASN A 361 19.37 8.91 8.56
N ALA A 362 19.52 10.24 8.59
CA ALA A 362 18.74 11.12 9.46
C ALA A 362 17.30 11.37 8.99
N PHE A 363 16.90 10.86 7.79
CA PHE A 363 15.63 11.17 7.13
C PHE A 363 14.58 10.05 7.24
N GLU A 364 14.80 9.06 8.11
CA GLU A 364 13.83 8.01 8.41
C GLU A 364 12.41 8.53 8.73
N PRO A 365 12.22 9.62 9.51
CA PRO A 365 10.89 10.12 9.79
C PRO A 365 10.06 10.43 8.54
N VAL A 366 10.62 11.12 7.53
CA VAL A 366 9.90 11.43 6.30
C VAL A 366 9.70 10.18 5.43
N VAL A 367 10.62 9.20 5.46
CA VAL A 367 10.44 7.91 4.80
C VAL A 367 9.22 7.19 5.40
N PHE A 368 9.14 7.07 6.71
CA PHE A 368 8.04 6.38 7.40
C PHE A 368 6.71 7.11 7.28
N TYR A 369 6.70 8.44 7.37
CA TYR A 369 5.52 9.26 7.16
C TYR A 369 4.87 8.94 5.80
N ASN A 370 5.64 8.97 4.73
CA ASN A 370 5.15 8.72 3.37
C ASN A 370 4.84 7.25 3.11
N LEU A 371 5.66 6.32 3.62
CA LEU A 371 5.49 4.89 3.36
C LEU A 371 4.26 4.32 4.07
N PHE A 372 4.04 4.67 5.35
CA PHE A 372 2.88 4.19 6.10
C PHE A 372 1.58 4.78 5.57
N ASP A 373 1.59 6.06 5.17
CA ASP A 373 0.46 6.69 4.51
C ASP A 373 0.16 6.01 3.16
N SER A 374 1.18 5.72 2.35
CA SER A 374 1.02 5.03 1.08
C SER A 374 0.36 3.66 1.23
N ILE A 375 0.80 2.84 2.20
CA ILE A 375 0.21 1.52 2.43
C ILE A 375 -1.24 1.65 2.92
N THR A 376 -1.49 2.59 3.82
CA THR A 376 -2.81 2.80 4.43
C THR A 376 -3.82 3.32 3.42
N THR A 377 -3.44 4.34 2.64
CA THR A 377 -4.31 4.94 1.62
C THR A 377 -4.56 3.99 0.46
N LEU A 378 -3.56 3.21 0.04
CA LEU A 378 -3.72 2.17 -0.97
C LEU A 378 -4.72 1.09 -0.52
N THR A 379 -4.61 0.62 0.72
CA THR A 379 -5.53 -0.37 1.28
C THR A 379 -6.97 0.14 1.19
N ARG A 380 -7.23 1.36 1.65
CA ARG A 380 -8.56 1.97 1.63
C ARG A 380 -9.08 2.22 0.20
N ALA A 381 -8.18 2.59 -0.72
CA ALA A 381 -8.54 2.77 -2.13
C ALA A 381 -8.94 1.44 -2.79
N VAL A 382 -8.25 0.35 -2.48
CA VAL A 382 -8.59 -1.00 -2.96
C VAL A 382 -9.93 -1.47 -2.38
N ASP A 383 -10.17 -1.24 -1.09
CA ASP A 383 -11.43 -1.60 -0.44
C ASP A 383 -12.62 -0.88 -1.08
N THR A 384 -12.52 0.45 -1.25
CA THR A 384 -13.61 1.20 -1.89
C THR A 384 -13.78 0.86 -3.38
N LEU A 385 -12.70 0.58 -4.11
CA LEU A 385 -12.77 0.13 -5.50
C LEU A 385 -13.53 -1.19 -5.62
N THR A 386 -13.22 -2.15 -4.75
CA THR A 386 -13.87 -3.46 -4.74
C THR A 386 -15.35 -3.33 -4.40
N ALA A 387 -15.68 -2.72 -3.26
CA ALA A 387 -17.04 -2.67 -2.73
C ALA A 387 -17.95 -1.75 -3.53
N ASN A 388 -17.47 -0.57 -3.91
CA ASN A 388 -18.28 0.52 -4.45
C ASN A 388 -18.17 0.64 -5.98
N CYS A 389 -17.33 -0.18 -6.64
CA CYS A 389 -17.20 -0.17 -8.08
C CYS A 389 -17.28 -1.59 -8.65
N ILE A 390 -16.24 -2.44 -8.46
CA ILE A 390 -16.09 -3.71 -9.17
C ILE A 390 -17.29 -4.64 -8.95
N LEU A 391 -17.71 -4.85 -7.71
CA LEU A 391 -18.83 -5.76 -7.38
C LEU A 391 -20.15 -5.36 -8.08
N GLY A 392 -20.37 -4.07 -8.26
CA GLY A 392 -21.61 -3.54 -8.86
C GLY A 392 -21.55 -3.29 -10.36
N ILE A 393 -20.44 -3.55 -11.05
CA ILE A 393 -20.33 -3.39 -12.50
C ILE A 393 -21.32 -4.34 -13.21
N THR A 394 -22.05 -3.79 -14.19
CA THR A 394 -22.86 -4.56 -15.13
C THR A 394 -22.40 -4.33 -16.57
N ALA A 395 -22.59 -5.32 -17.43
CA ALA A 395 -22.25 -5.23 -18.84
C ALA A 395 -23.45 -4.77 -19.65
N ASN A 396 -23.21 -3.95 -20.69
CA ASN A 396 -24.19 -3.54 -21.67
C ASN A 396 -24.02 -4.39 -22.95
N GLU A 397 -24.45 -5.65 -22.91
CA GLU A 397 -24.22 -6.64 -23.96
C GLU A 397 -24.70 -6.16 -25.32
N LYS A 398 -25.89 -5.56 -25.39
CA LYS A 398 -26.44 -4.98 -26.63
C LYS A 398 -25.47 -3.93 -27.20
N ARG A 399 -24.93 -3.05 -26.36
CA ARG A 399 -24.01 -1.99 -26.80
C ARG A 399 -22.68 -2.58 -27.28
N CYS A 400 -22.15 -3.58 -26.58
CA CYS A 400 -20.96 -4.31 -27.02
C CYS A 400 -21.16 -4.90 -28.41
N ARG A 401 -22.32 -5.51 -28.65
CA ARG A 401 -22.67 -6.11 -29.93
C ARG A 401 -22.85 -5.07 -31.07
N GLU A 402 -23.56 -3.96 -30.79
CA GLU A 402 -23.73 -2.86 -31.75
C GLU A 402 -22.38 -2.29 -32.23
N LEU A 403 -21.46 -2.05 -31.29
CA LEU A 403 -20.11 -1.54 -31.60
C LEU A 403 -19.27 -2.54 -32.38
N LEU A 404 -19.36 -3.83 -32.05
CA LEU A 404 -18.66 -4.89 -32.77
C LEU A 404 -19.20 -5.00 -34.23
N ASP A 405 -20.52 -5.02 -34.42
CA ASP A 405 -21.12 -5.18 -35.73
C ASP A 405 -20.88 -3.96 -36.66
N ALA A 406 -20.72 -2.77 -36.08
CA ALA A 406 -20.36 -1.55 -36.81
C ALA A 406 -18.87 -1.49 -37.18
N SER A 407 -18.04 -2.24 -36.49
CA SER A 407 -16.57 -2.19 -36.68
C SER A 407 -16.13 -3.00 -37.90
N VAL A 408 -15.11 -2.49 -38.58
CA VAL A 408 -14.41 -3.23 -39.65
C VAL A 408 -13.36 -4.23 -39.10
N GLY A 409 -13.16 -4.30 -37.81
CA GLY A 409 -12.16 -5.20 -37.13
C GLY A 409 -12.41 -6.68 -37.42
N ILE A 410 -13.65 -7.07 -37.72
CA ILE A 410 -14.01 -8.46 -38.11
C ILE A 410 -13.34 -8.90 -39.43
N THR A 411 -12.90 -7.97 -40.28
CA THR A 411 -12.18 -8.30 -41.54
C THR A 411 -10.91 -9.06 -41.32
N THR A 412 -10.26 -8.88 -40.14
CA THR A 412 -9.04 -9.60 -39.80
C THR A 412 -9.27 -11.12 -39.72
N ALA A 413 -10.45 -11.55 -39.19
CA ALA A 413 -10.82 -12.96 -39.16
C ALA A 413 -11.04 -13.56 -40.55
N LEU A 414 -11.38 -12.73 -41.53
CA LEU A 414 -11.60 -13.16 -42.91
C LEU A 414 -10.31 -13.29 -43.73
N CYS A 415 -9.21 -12.66 -43.32
CA CYS A 415 -7.97 -12.65 -44.10
C CYS A 415 -7.46 -14.05 -44.52
N PRO A 416 -7.51 -15.10 -43.66
CA PRO A 416 -7.08 -16.45 -44.06
C PRO A 416 -7.89 -17.07 -45.20
N TYR A 417 -9.14 -16.65 -45.38
CA TYR A 417 -10.10 -17.24 -46.32
C TYR A 417 -10.20 -16.47 -47.64
N ILE A 418 -10.18 -15.13 -47.59
CA ILE A 418 -10.35 -14.29 -48.77
C ILE A 418 -9.12 -13.52 -49.19
N GLY A 419 -8.05 -13.60 -48.39
CA GLY A 419 -6.78 -12.90 -48.58
C GLY A 419 -6.81 -11.44 -48.13
N TYR A 420 -5.63 -10.92 -47.68
CA TYR A 420 -5.47 -9.58 -47.11
C TYR A 420 -5.99 -8.44 -48.01
N LYS A 421 -5.69 -8.50 -49.34
CA LYS A 421 -6.09 -7.43 -50.27
C LYS A 421 -7.61 -7.29 -50.37
N LYS A 422 -8.35 -8.41 -50.44
CA LYS A 422 -9.82 -8.37 -50.50
C LYS A 422 -10.42 -7.93 -49.16
N ALA A 423 -9.88 -8.44 -48.03
CA ALA A 423 -10.30 -8.01 -46.70
C ALA A 423 -10.11 -6.49 -46.49
N ALA A 424 -8.97 -5.94 -46.90
CA ALA A 424 -8.69 -4.52 -46.86
C ALA A 424 -9.61 -3.67 -47.78
N SER A 425 -9.96 -4.19 -48.92
CA SER A 425 -10.91 -3.53 -49.84
C SER A 425 -12.30 -3.49 -49.22
N LEU A 426 -12.77 -4.60 -48.65
CA LEU A 426 -14.05 -4.67 -47.94
C LEU A 426 -14.13 -3.71 -46.76
N ALA A 427 -13.07 -3.63 -45.95
CA ALA A 427 -12.98 -2.68 -44.84
C ALA A 427 -13.10 -1.22 -45.30
N LYS A 428 -12.39 -0.84 -46.38
CA LYS A 428 -12.48 0.50 -46.97
C LYS A 428 -13.87 0.81 -47.53
N GLU A 429 -14.50 -0.15 -48.20
CA GLU A 429 -15.83 0.01 -48.73
C GLU A 429 -16.85 0.13 -47.59
N SER A 430 -16.79 -0.70 -46.58
CA SER A 430 -17.64 -0.63 -45.40
C SER A 430 -17.58 0.75 -44.73
N LEU A 431 -16.37 1.26 -44.49
CA LEU A 431 -16.16 2.59 -43.90
C LEU A 431 -16.71 3.74 -44.78
N LYS A 432 -16.68 3.56 -46.12
CA LYS A 432 -17.16 4.58 -47.05
C LYS A 432 -18.67 4.55 -47.25
N THR A 433 -19.28 3.37 -47.17
CA THR A 433 -20.70 3.16 -47.53
C THR A 433 -21.60 2.91 -46.33
N ASP A 434 -21.03 2.75 -45.15
CA ASP A 434 -21.71 2.35 -43.90
C ASP A 434 -22.44 0.99 -44.02
N ILE A 435 -22.02 0.15 -44.99
CA ILE A 435 -22.58 -1.21 -45.18
C ILE A 435 -21.70 -2.17 -44.35
N PRO A 436 -22.30 -2.99 -43.45
CA PRO A 436 -21.57 -3.95 -42.65
C PRO A 436 -20.74 -4.92 -43.50
N VAL A 437 -19.52 -5.25 -43.03
CA VAL A 437 -18.60 -6.15 -43.76
C VAL A 437 -19.24 -7.50 -44.07
N LYS A 438 -20.04 -8.07 -43.16
CA LYS A 438 -20.79 -9.33 -43.39
C LYS A 438 -21.66 -9.24 -44.62
N THR A 439 -22.40 -8.13 -44.78
CA THR A 439 -23.28 -7.87 -45.93
C THR A 439 -22.49 -7.77 -47.24
N LEU A 440 -21.33 -7.09 -47.21
CA LEU A 440 -20.48 -6.96 -48.40
C LEU A 440 -19.88 -8.31 -48.82
N VAL A 441 -19.45 -9.16 -47.89
CA VAL A 441 -18.92 -10.53 -48.16
C VAL A 441 -19.96 -11.37 -48.88
N LEU A 442 -21.22 -11.36 -48.42
CA LEU A 442 -22.34 -12.09 -49.04
C LEU A 442 -22.71 -11.48 -50.39
N LYS A 443 -22.78 -10.15 -50.48
CA LYS A 443 -23.09 -9.43 -51.75
C LYS A 443 -22.11 -9.77 -52.88
N TYR A 444 -20.81 -9.94 -52.53
CA TYR A 444 -19.80 -10.28 -53.53
C TYR A 444 -19.59 -11.78 -53.68
N GLY A 445 -20.35 -12.62 -53.01
CA GLY A 445 -20.26 -14.07 -53.10
C GLY A 445 -18.90 -14.63 -52.71
N LEU A 446 -18.21 -13.97 -51.79
CA LEU A 446 -16.84 -14.35 -51.38
C LEU A 446 -16.82 -15.58 -50.48
N LEU A 447 -17.87 -15.78 -49.69
CA LEU A 447 -18.08 -16.90 -48.80
C LEU A 447 -19.61 -17.22 -48.76
N LYS A 448 -19.96 -18.47 -48.46
CA LYS A 448 -21.34 -18.84 -48.16
C LYS A 448 -21.71 -18.37 -46.75
N GLU A 449 -23.01 -18.13 -46.51
CA GLU A 449 -23.48 -17.64 -45.21
C GLU A 449 -23.07 -18.57 -44.05
N SER A 450 -23.21 -19.89 -44.22
CA SER A 450 -22.82 -20.86 -43.20
C SER A 450 -21.33 -20.87 -42.90
N GLU A 451 -20.46 -20.64 -43.91
CA GLU A 451 -19.02 -20.51 -43.73
C GLU A 451 -18.68 -19.23 -42.98
N LEU A 452 -19.33 -18.13 -43.39
CA LEU A 452 -19.15 -16.83 -42.78
C LEU A 452 -19.58 -16.81 -41.30
N ASP A 453 -20.71 -17.42 -40.97
CA ASP A 453 -21.17 -17.54 -39.58
C ASP A 453 -20.21 -18.36 -38.71
N SER A 454 -19.65 -19.43 -39.28
CA SER A 454 -18.61 -20.22 -38.56
C SER A 454 -17.31 -19.45 -38.35
N ILE A 455 -16.88 -18.65 -39.35
CA ILE A 455 -15.63 -17.84 -39.23
C ILE A 455 -15.81 -16.68 -38.26
N LEU A 456 -16.98 -16.06 -38.27
CA LEU A 456 -17.35 -14.92 -37.43
C LEU A 456 -18.00 -15.35 -36.10
N ASP A 457 -17.93 -16.65 -35.76
CA ASP A 457 -18.35 -17.11 -34.45
C ASP A 457 -17.51 -16.42 -33.36
N PRO A 458 -18.14 -15.78 -32.39
CA PRO A 458 -17.44 -14.97 -31.40
C PRO A 458 -16.37 -15.74 -30.62
N TYR A 459 -16.65 -16.99 -30.25
CA TYR A 459 -15.70 -17.79 -29.50
C TYR A 459 -14.53 -18.25 -30.37
N ALA A 460 -14.84 -18.67 -31.64
CA ALA A 460 -13.79 -19.05 -32.58
C ALA A 460 -12.82 -17.90 -32.89
N MET A 461 -13.30 -16.65 -32.87
CA MET A 461 -12.48 -15.45 -33.09
C MET A 461 -11.66 -15.03 -31.87
N THR A 462 -12.08 -15.36 -30.65
CA THR A 462 -11.53 -14.81 -29.42
C THR A 462 -10.68 -15.79 -28.61
N GLU A 463 -10.65 -17.07 -28.99
CA GLU A 463 -9.78 -18.06 -28.34
C GLU A 463 -8.37 -18.04 -28.92
N ALA A 464 -7.38 -18.08 -28.03
CA ALA A 464 -6.00 -18.27 -28.43
C ALA A 464 -5.84 -19.67 -29.06
N ARG A 465 -5.47 -19.74 -30.34
CA ARG A 465 -5.20 -21.01 -31.00
C ARG A 465 -3.98 -21.67 -30.33
N THR A 466 -4.19 -22.78 -29.65
CA THR A 466 -3.11 -23.59 -29.11
C THR A 466 -2.32 -24.22 -30.26
N ARG A 467 -1.01 -24.50 -30.06
CA ARG A 467 -0.12 -25.15 -31.07
C ARG A 467 -0.72 -26.43 -31.67
N GLN A 468 -1.60 -27.12 -30.93
CA GLN A 468 -2.27 -28.35 -31.41
C GLN A 468 -3.39 -28.08 -32.46
N THR A 469 -3.98 -26.89 -32.48
CA THR A 469 -5.01 -26.53 -33.47
C THR A 469 -4.39 -26.07 -34.80
N GLN A 470 -3.14 -25.57 -34.78
CA GLN A 470 -2.41 -25.20 -36.01
C GLN A 470 -1.95 -26.41 -36.84
N ALA A 471 -1.74 -27.56 -36.21
CA ALA A 471 -1.31 -28.80 -36.91
C ALA A 471 -2.45 -29.48 -37.70
N LYS A 472 -3.69 -29.08 -37.57
CA LYS A 472 -4.85 -29.63 -38.33
C LYS A 472 -5.32 -28.73 -39.47
N ALA A 473 -4.69 -27.57 -39.69
CA ALA A 473 -5.07 -26.60 -40.73
C ALA A 473 -4.03 -26.42 -41.84
N VAL A 474 -3.10 -27.39 -41.98
CA VAL A 474 -2.13 -27.48 -43.10
C VAL A 474 -2.44 -28.73 -43.94
#